data_1c77ab921b100a3f1d30d6cfe74cecdc
#
_entry.id   1c77ab921b100a3f1d30d6cfe74cecdc
#
_cell.length_a   1.000
_cell.length_b   1.000
_cell.length_c   1.000
_cell.angle_alpha   90.00
_cell.angle_beta   90.00
_cell.angle_gamma   90.00
#
_symmetry.space_group_name_H-M   'P 1'
#
loop_
_entity.id
_entity.type
_entity.pdbx_description
1 polymer ?
#
loop_
_entity_poly.entity_id
_entity_poly.type
_entity_poly.pdbx_seq_one_letter_code
_entity_poly.pdbx_strand_id
1 'polypeptide(L)'
;MKEKIQLELKAIFQDIHSVLDRYLIPNAQDSESKILYMKLKADFFRYHCEFAEGKEFEEASDNARKIYKECFELAEKILPLYNEVRLGLALNYSVFEYDIMDNKNDAFDMASKIYGDIMKILDDVEKKRASDNLLLIQLIKENINIWSNETDED
;
A
#
# COMPACT_ATOMS: atom_id res chain seq x y z
N MET A 1 4.88 -21.98 21.13
CA MET A 1 3.61 -21.29 20.82
C MET A 1 3.74 -20.25 19.73
N LYS A 2 4.75 -19.36 19.80
CA LYS A 2 5.00 -18.34 18.76
C LYS A 2 5.25 -18.96 17.38
N GLU A 3 6.09 -19.99 17.30
CA GLU A 3 6.43 -20.68 16.05
C GLU A 3 5.21 -21.36 15.40
N LYS A 4 4.32 -21.94 16.23
CA LYS A 4 3.09 -22.58 15.75
C LYS A 4 2.14 -21.55 15.12
N ILE A 5 1.98 -20.38 15.76
CA ILE A 5 1.16 -19.29 15.26
C ILE A 5 1.72 -18.76 13.93
N GLN A 6 3.04 -18.61 13.83
CA GLN A 6 3.69 -18.16 12.61
C GLN A 6 3.49 -19.14 11.45
N LEU A 7 3.55 -20.44 11.71
CA LEU A 7 3.31 -21.48 10.70
C LEU A 7 1.84 -21.46 10.23
N GLU A 8 0.91 -21.27 11.14
CA GLU A 8 -0.52 -21.15 10.81
C GLU A 8 -0.79 -19.91 9.97
N LEU A 9 -0.20 -18.76 10.33
CA LEU A 9 -0.32 -17.51 9.55
C LEU A 9 0.28 -17.66 8.16
N LYS A 10 1.44 -18.29 8.05
CA LYS A 10 2.09 -18.57 6.77
C LYS A 10 1.21 -19.40 5.86
N ALA A 11 0.59 -20.45 6.40
CA ALA A 11 -0.33 -21.30 5.64
C ALA A 11 -1.56 -20.51 5.16
N ILE A 12 -2.12 -19.64 5.99
CA ILE A 12 -3.24 -18.76 5.64
C ILE A 12 -2.84 -17.80 4.53
N PHE A 13 -1.67 -17.17 4.62
CA PHE A 13 -1.18 -16.25 3.59
C PHE A 13 -0.93 -16.96 2.26
N GLN A 14 -0.42 -18.19 2.28
CA GLN A 14 -0.26 -19.01 1.07
C GLN A 14 -1.61 -19.31 0.41
N ASP A 15 -2.64 -19.63 1.20
CA ASP A 15 -3.98 -19.84 0.70
C ASP A 15 -4.59 -18.57 0.09
N ILE A 16 -4.39 -17.42 0.74
CA ILE A 16 -4.86 -16.12 0.23
C ILE A 16 -4.17 -15.79 -1.10
N HIS A 17 -2.85 -15.94 -1.18
CA HIS A 17 -2.11 -15.71 -2.42
C HIS A 17 -2.56 -16.64 -3.54
N SER A 18 -2.85 -17.89 -3.22
CA SER A 18 -3.36 -18.86 -4.17
C SER A 18 -4.72 -18.45 -4.74
N VAL A 19 -5.63 -18.00 -3.87
CA VAL A 19 -6.96 -17.51 -4.30
C VAL A 19 -6.82 -16.26 -5.18
N LEU A 20 -5.96 -15.32 -4.79
CA LEU A 20 -5.72 -14.10 -5.57
C LEU A 20 -5.16 -14.43 -6.95
N ASP A 21 -4.13 -15.26 -7.02
CA ASP A 21 -3.43 -15.57 -8.26
C ASP A 21 -4.26 -16.44 -9.22
N ARG A 22 -5.02 -17.39 -8.69
CA ARG A 22 -5.77 -18.35 -9.51
C ARG A 22 -7.15 -17.87 -9.92
N TYR A 23 -7.82 -17.11 -9.06
CA TYR A 23 -9.22 -16.78 -9.26
C TYR A 23 -9.50 -15.28 -9.34
N LEU A 24 -9.03 -14.48 -8.38
CA LEU A 24 -9.46 -13.08 -8.28
C LEU A 24 -8.79 -12.18 -9.31
N ILE A 25 -7.48 -12.25 -9.45
CA ILE A 25 -6.75 -11.41 -10.40
C ILE A 25 -7.09 -11.75 -11.85
N PRO A 26 -7.04 -13.04 -12.27
CA PRO A 26 -7.38 -13.41 -13.64
C PRO A 26 -8.83 -13.12 -14.04
N ASN A 27 -9.76 -13.15 -13.09
CA ASN A 27 -11.18 -12.94 -13.33
C ASN A 27 -11.68 -11.56 -12.94
N ALA A 28 -10.78 -10.60 -12.67
CA ALA A 28 -11.17 -9.23 -12.37
C ALA A 28 -11.96 -8.62 -13.53
N GLN A 29 -13.14 -8.07 -13.22
CA GLN A 29 -14.07 -7.55 -14.23
C GLN A 29 -13.62 -6.22 -14.82
N ASP A 30 -12.85 -5.45 -14.06
CA ASP A 30 -12.35 -4.14 -14.47
C ASP A 30 -10.95 -3.89 -13.91
N SER A 31 -10.33 -2.82 -14.38
CA SER A 31 -8.97 -2.46 -13.99
C SER A 31 -8.85 -2.05 -12.52
N GLU A 32 -9.87 -1.38 -11.98
CA GLU A 32 -9.90 -0.99 -10.57
C GLU A 32 -9.91 -2.22 -9.64
N SER A 33 -10.74 -3.21 -9.94
CA SER A 33 -10.77 -4.47 -9.19
C SER A 33 -9.45 -5.22 -9.26
N LYS A 34 -8.83 -5.26 -10.44
CA LYS A 34 -7.52 -5.88 -10.63
C LYS A 34 -6.46 -5.20 -9.75
N ILE A 35 -6.43 -3.88 -9.75
CA ILE A 35 -5.51 -3.11 -8.91
C ILE A 35 -5.77 -3.37 -7.42
N LEU A 36 -7.04 -3.41 -7.01
CA LEU A 36 -7.41 -3.76 -5.63
C LEU A 36 -6.87 -5.12 -5.22
N TYR A 37 -7.04 -6.14 -6.06
CA TYR A 37 -6.56 -7.49 -5.76
C TYR A 37 -5.02 -7.57 -5.73
N MET A 38 -4.35 -6.87 -6.63
CA MET A 38 -2.88 -6.77 -6.59
C MET A 38 -2.40 -6.07 -5.31
N LYS A 39 -3.07 -5.00 -4.92
CA LYS A 39 -2.79 -4.31 -3.66
C LYS A 39 -2.94 -5.23 -2.46
N LEU A 40 -4.03 -5.99 -2.40
CA LEU A 40 -4.27 -6.98 -1.33
C LEU A 40 -3.15 -8.02 -1.28
N LYS A 41 -2.70 -8.50 -2.43
CA LYS A 41 -1.58 -9.44 -2.50
C LYS A 41 -0.30 -8.83 -1.89
N ALA A 42 0.01 -7.60 -2.26
CA ALA A 42 1.15 -6.87 -1.70
C ALA A 42 1.01 -6.65 -0.19
N ASP A 43 -0.19 -6.28 0.27
CA ASP A 43 -0.49 -6.09 1.69
C ASP A 43 -0.23 -7.37 2.50
N PHE A 44 -0.63 -8.54 1.98
CA PHE A 44 -0.40 -9.80 2.67
C PHE A 44 1.08 -10.20 2.69
N PHE A 45 1.86 -9.90 1.66
CA PHE A 45 3.32 -10.04 1.73
C PHE A 45 3.92 -9.11 2.78
N ARG A 46 3.41 -7.89 2.89
CA ARG A 46 3.84 -6.94 3.92
C ARG A 46 3.55 -7.48 5.33
N TYR A 47 2.38 -8.04 5.56
CA TYR A 47 2.05 -8.66 6.85
C TYR A 47 2.98 -9.84 7.16
N HIS A 48 3.33 -10.62 6.15
CA HIS A 48 4.30 -11.70 6.30
C HIS A 48 5.69 -11.17 6.74
N CYS A 49 6.11 -10.03 6.21
CA CYS A 49 7.37 -9.39 6.61
C CYS A 49 7.43 -9.05 8.10
N GLU A 50 6.29 -8.80 8.74
CA GLU A 50 6.25 -8.39 10.15
C GLU A 50 6.76 -9.47 11.11
N PHE A 51 6.71 -10.74 10.72
CA PHE A 51 7.21 -11.84 11.56
C PHE A 51 8.30 -12.69 10.90
N ALA A 52 8.58 -12.50 9.62
CA ALA A 52 9.60 -13.27 8.90
C ALA A 52 11.01 -12.73 9.19
N GLU A 53 11.98 -13.61 9.12
CA GLU A 53 13.39 -13.29 9.34
C GLU A 53 14.26 -13.91 8.24
N GLY A 54 15.46 -13.35 8.04
CA GLY A 54 16.45 -13.86 7.10
C GLY A 54 15.93 -13.95 5.67
N LYS A 55 16.14 -15.09 5.04
CA LYS A 55 15.77 -15.32 3.64
C LYS A 55 14.28 -15.21 3.40
N GLU A 56 13.46 -15.67 4.32
CA GLU A 56 11.99 -15.58 4.24
C GLU A 56 11.54 -14.13 4.22
N PHE A 57 12.14 -13.27 5.05
CA PHE A 57 11.90 -11.83 5.02
C PHE A 57 12.31 -11.21 3.69
N GLU A 58 13.49 -11.55 3.18
CA GLU A 58 13.97 -11.05 1.90
C GLU A 58 13.01 -11.38 0.75
N GLU A 59 12.58 -12.64 0.68
CA GLU A 59 11.64 -13.09 -0.35
C GLU A 59 10.28 -12.37 -0.24
N ALA A 60 9.72 -12.26 0.97
CA ALA A 60 8.44 -11.59 1.19
C ALA A 60 8.52 -10.10 0.89
N SER A 61 9.58 -9.42 1.31
CA SER A 61 9.76 -7.99 1.05
C SER A 61 10.00 -7.70 -0.43
N ASP A 62 10.77 -8.51 -1.12
CA ASP A 62 10.97 -8.36 -2.58
C ASP A 62 9.67 -8.55 -3.35
N ASN A 63 8.87 -9.54 -2.99
CA ASN A 63 7.55 -9.78 -3.60
C ASN A 63 6.60 -8.60 -3.34
N ALA A 64 6.53 -8.13 -2.10
CA ALA A 64 5.68 -6.99 -1.75
C ALA A 64 6.08 -5.75 -2.54
N ARG A 65 7.36 -5.45 -2.57
CA ARG A 65 7.88 -4.25 -3.24
C ARG A 65 7.60 -4.27 -4.74
N LYS A 66 7.84 -5.40 -5.38
CA LYS A 66 7.58 -5.58 -6.80
C LYS A 66 6.10 -5.34 -7.14
N ILE A 67 5.20 -5.95 -6.37
CA ILE A 67 3.76 -5.85 -6.61
C ILE A 67 3.25 -4.44 -6.31
N TYR A 68 3.68 -3.83 -5.21
CA TYR A 68 3.32 -2.44 -4.90
C TYR A 68 3.74 -1.49 -6.02
N LYS A 69 4.95 -1.64 -6.53
CA LYS A 69 5.47 -0.79 -7.61
C LYS A 69 4.65 -0.94 -8.88
N GLU A 70 4.44 -2.17 -9.35
CA GLU A 70 3.64 -2.45 -10.55
C GLU A 70 2.20 -1.93 -10.40
N CYS A 71 1.60 -2.17 -9.26
CA CYS A 71 0.25 -1.75 -8.93
C CYS A 71 0.12 -0.22 -8.91
N PHE A 72 1.08 0.45 -8.29
CA PHE A 72 1.12 1.91 -8.18
C PHE A 72 1.26 2.56 -9.55
N GLU A 73 2.18 2.08 -10.38
CA GLU A 73 2.37 2.59 -11.75
C GLU A 73 1.11 2.40 -12.61
N LEU A 74 0.44 1.27 -12.45
CA LEU A 74 -0.81 1.01 -13.16
C LEU A 74 -1.93 1.93 -12.68
N ALA A 75 -2.04 2.13 -11.36
CA ALA A 75 -3.04 3.02 -10.78
C ALA A 75 -2.86 4.47 -11.24
N GLU A 76 -1.62 4.94 -11.34
CA GLU A 76 -1.33 6.29 -11.84
C GLU A 76 -1.83 6.52 -13.26
N LYS A 77 -1.77 5.47 -14.09
CA LYS A 77 -2.18 5.56 -15.50
C LYS A 77 -3.69 5.54 -15.70
N ILE A 78 -4.43 4.81 -14.87
CA ILE A 78 -5.83 4.48 -15.17
C ILE A 78 -6.84 4.93 -14.12
N LEU A 79 -6.41 5.32 -12.92
CA LEU A 79 -7.32 5.77 -11.86
C LEU A 79 -7.12 7.26 -11.56
N PRO A 80 -8.22 7.99 -11.30
CA PRO A 80 -8.11 9.37 -10.83
C PRO A 80 -7.33 9.47 -9.50
N LEU A 81 -6.67 10.59 -9.27
CA LEU A 81 -5.83 10.79 -8.09
C LEU A 81 -6.61 10.59 -6.77
N TYR A 82 -7.87 11.00 -6.72
CA TYR A 82 -8.73 10.88 -5.54
C TYR A 82 -9.49 9.55 -5.46
N ASN A 83 -9.21 8.59 -6.34
CA ASN A 83 -9.83 7.27 -6.30
C ASN A 83 -9.45 6.53 -5.02
N GLU A 84 -10.43 5.90 -4.37
CA GLU A 84 -10.25 5.20 -3.09
C GLU A 84 -9.17 4.12 -3.15
N VAL A 85 -9.18 3.30 -4.19
CA VAL A 85 -8.18 2.22 -4.35
C VAL A 85 -6.79 2.81 -4.53
N ARG A 86 -6.66 3.84 -5.36
CA ARG A 86 -5.39 4.53 -5.60
C ARG A 86 -4.85 5.18 -4.33
N LEU A 87 -5.70 5.85 -3.55
CA LEU A 87 -5.30 6.48 -2.29
C LEU A 87 -4.89 5.43 -1.23
N GLY A 88 -5.66 4.35 -1.10
CA GLY A 88 -5.34 3.26 -0.19
C GLY A 88 -4.04 2.57 -0.55
N LEU A 89 -3.78 2.38 -1.84
CA LEU A 89 -2.52 1.84 -2.34
C LEU A 89 -1.34 2.76 -2.01
N ALA A 90 -1.49 4.05 -2.26
CA ALA A 90 -0.45 5.03 -1.95
C ALA A 90 -0.11 5.05 -0.46
N LEU A 91 -1.14 5.02 0.39
CA LEU A 91 -0.98 4.93 1.84
C LEU A 91 -0.19 3.68 2.24
N ASN A 92 -0.65 2.50 1.80
CA ASN A 92 -0.05 1.22 2.21
C ASN A 92 1.36 1.03 1.63
N TYR A 93 1.59 1.46 0.40
CA TYR A 93 2.92 1.39 -0.21
C TYR A 93 3.91 2.30 0.51
N SER A 94 3.52 3.52 0.86
CA SER A 94 4.39 4.42 1.62
C SER A 94 4.70 3.88 3.01
N VAL A 95 3.72 3.27 3.69
CA VAL A 95 3.93 2.59 4.98
C VAL A 95 4.90 1.43 4.83
N PHE A 96 4.77 0.62 3.78
CA PHE A 96 5.68 -0.48 3.49
C PHE A 96 7.13 0.01 3.31
N GLU A 97 7.33 1.07 2.52
CA GLU A 97 8.67 1.64 2.32
C GLU A 97 9.25 2.20 3.62
N TYR A 98 8.42 2.83 4.45
CA TYR A 98 8.86 3.41 5.72
C TYR A 98 9.18 2.34 6.77
N ASP A 99 8.23 1.44 7.06
CA ASP A 99 8.32 0.50 8.18
C ASP A 99 9.11 -0.76 7.86
N ILE A 100 8.97 -1.30 6.65
CA ILE A 100 9.56 -2.60 6.28
C ILE A 100 10.91 -2.41 5.58
N MET A 101 10.96 -1.53 4.60
CA MET A 101 12.18 -1.32 3.79
C MET A 101 13.13 -0.28 4.39
N ASP A 102 12.70 0.43 5.42
CA ASP A 102 13.45 1.51 6.07
C ASP A 102 13.87 2.63 5.11
N ASN A 103 13.11 2.82 4.02
CA ASN A 103 13.29 3.89 3.06
C ASN A 103 12.46 5.12 3.46
N LYS A 104 12.82 5.74 4.57
CA LYS A 104 12.04 6.80 5.21
C LYS A 104 11.87 8.03 4.33
N ASN A 105 12.93 8.45 3.66
CA ASN A 105 12.89 9.62 2.77
C ASN A 105 12.00 9.38 1.57
N ASP A 106 12.12 8.22 0.91
CA ASP A 106 11.30 7.87 -0.24
C ASP A 106 9.81 7.77 0.13
N ALA A 107 9.52 7.19 1.30
CA ALA A 107 8.15 7.07 1.82
C ALA A 107 7.55 8.45 2.08
N PHE A 108 8.30 9.32 2.73
CA PHE A 108 7.89 10.71 3.00
C PHE A 108 7.65 11.49 1.71
N ASP A 109 8.57 11.40 0.76
CA ASP A 109 8.46 12.09 -0.53
C ASP A 109 7.25 11.61 -1.33
N MET A 110 7.00 10.30 -1.36
CA MET A 110 5.84 9.70 -2.02
C MET A 110 4.53 10.22 -1.41
N ALA A 111 4.40 10.15 -0.10
CA ALA A 111 3.19 10.61 0.60
C ALA A 111 2.97 12.11 0.44
N SER A 112 4.04 12.90 0.57
CA SER A 112 3.99 14.36 0.44
C SER A 112 3.60 14.80 -0.97
N LYS A 113 4.13 14.12 -1.99
CA LYS A 113 3.80 14.41 -3.40
C LYS A 113 2.32 14.16 -3.66
N ILE A 114 1.79 13.01 -3.24
CA ILE A 114 0.38 12.66 -3.43
C ILE A 114 -0.54 13.65 -2.71
N TYR A 115 -0.23 13.96 -1.47
CA TYR A 115 -1.01 14.93 -0.70
C TYR A 115 -0.99 16.32 -1.35
N GLY A 116 0.19 16.78 -1.79
CA GLY A 116 0.35 18.04 -2.48
C GLY A 116 -0.40 18.10 -3.81
N ASP A 117 -0.38 17.02 -4.58
CA ASP A 117 -1.11 16.93 -5.84
C ASP A 117 -2.63 16.96 -5.62
N ILE A 118 -3.12 16.28 -4.58
CA ILE A 118 -4.54 16.34 -4.19
C ILE A 118 -4.94 17.78 -3.83
N MET A 119 -4.13 18.45 -3.05
CA MET A 119 -4.43 19.83 -2.65
C MET A 119 -4.47 20.82 -3.82
N LYS A 120 -3.68 20.57 -4.86
CA LYS A 120 -3.65 21.42 -6.07
C LYS A 120 -4.89 21.28 -6.94
N ILE A 121 -5.48 20.10 -7.01
CA ILE A 121 -6.61 19.82 -7.91
C ILE A 121 -7.97 20.03 -7.24
N LEU A 122 -8.00 20.30 -5.94
CA LEU A 122 -9.26 20.48 -5.21
C LEU A 122 -9.93 21.79 -5.57
N ASP A 123 -10.85 21.74 -6.54
CA ASP A 123 -11.87 22.75 -6.76
C ASP A 123 -13.17 22.35 -6.01
N ASP A 124 -14.25 23.17 -6.12
CA ASP A 124 -15.48 22.93 -5.38
C ASP A 124 -16.21 21.63 -5.78
N VAL A 125 -16.05 21.17 -7.01
CA VAL A 125 -16.65 19.91 -7.49
C VAL A 125 -15.83 18.73 -7.04
N GLU A 126 -14.53 18.83 -7.15
CA GLU A 126 -13.59 17.78 -6.77
C GLU A 126 -13.50 17.62 -5.25
N LYS A 127 -13.65 18.70 -4.47
CA LYS A 127 -13.77 18.64 -3.01
C LYS A 127 -14.91 17.73 -2.56
N LYS A 128 -16.05 17.79 -3.25
CA LYS A 128 -17.18 16.92 -2.92
C LYS A 128 -16.86 15.45 -3.18
N ARG A 129 -16.17 15.15 -4.28
CA ARG A 129 -15.73 13.77 -4.60
C ARG A 129 -14.61 13.32 -3.66
N ALA A 130 -13.67 14.19 -3.34
CA ALA A 130 -12.58 13.92 -2.41
C ALA A 130 -13.10 13.74 -0.98
N SER A 131 -14.23 14.36 -0.60
CA SER A 131 -14.81 14.19 0.74
C SER A 131 -15.22 12.76 1.06
N ASP A 132 -15.55 11.95 0.05
CA ASP A 132 -15.87 10.53 0.22
C ASP A 132 -14.64 9.73 0.65
N ASN A 133 -13.43 10.23 0.36
CA ASN A 133 -12.15 9.59 0.69
C ASN A 133 -11.33 10.40 1.69
N LEU A 134 -12.00 11.30 2.43
CA LEU A 134 -11.35 12.22 3.36
C LEU A 134 -10.53 11.48 4.42
N LEU A 135 -11.02 10.34 4.90
CA LEU A 135 -10.29 9.52 5.88
C LEU A 135 -8.92 9.07 5.37
N LEU A 136 -8.85 8.58 4.13
CA LEU A 136 -7.58 8.15 3.52
C LEU A 136 -6.62 9.33 3.35
N ILE A 137 -7.14 10.47 2.91
CA ILE A 137 -6.35 11.69 2.74
C ILE A 137 -5.81 12.16 4.10
N GLN A 138 -6.62 12.11 5.15
CA GLN A 138 -6.19 12.45 6.50
C GLN A 138 -5.14 11.50 7.04
N LEU A 139 -5.27 10.18 6.79
CA LEU A 139 -4.26 9.20 7.22
C LEU A 139 -2.91 9.45 6.55
N ILE A 140 -2.91 9.78 5.26
CA ILE A 140 -1.69 10.15 4.54
C ILE A 140 -1.06 11.40 5.18
N LYS A 141 -1.86 12.42 5.47
CA LYS A 141 -1.40 13.65 6.12
C LYS A 141 -0.82 13.38 7.52
N GLU A 142 -1.49 12.54 8.30
CA GLU A 142 -1.02 12.16 9.63
C GLU A 142 0.33 11.45 9.57
N ASN A 143 0.52 10.53 8.62
CA ASN A 143 1.80 9.86 8.43
C ASN A 143 2.91 10.86 8.05
N ILE A 144 2.62 11.81 7.17
CA ILE A 144 3.57 12.87 6.80
C ILE A 144 4.01 13.64 8.06
N ASN A 145 3.07 14.02 8.92
CA ASN A 145 3.35 14.75 10.13
C ASN A 145 4.21 13.95 11.12
N ILE A 146 3.86 12.66 11.32
CA ILE A 146 4.60 11.76 12.21
C ILE A 146 6.03 11.56 11.67
N TRP A 147 6.17 11.28 10.39
CA TRP A 147 7.47 11.02 9.77
C TRP A 147 8.35 12.27 9.73
N SER A 148 7.74 13.45 9.53
CA SER A 148 8.45 14.73 9.59
C SER A 148 9.06 14.97 10.98
N ASN A 149 8.30 14.69 12.04
CA ASN A 149 8.79 14.85 13.41
C ASN A 149 9.89 13.84 13.76
N GLU A 150 9.79 12.61 13.28
CA GLU A 150 10.82 11.59 13.51
C GLU A 150 12.16 11.93 12.84
N THR A 151 12.13 12.55 11.65
CA THR A 151 13.36 12.96 10.95
C THR A 151 14.03 14.17 11.59
N ASP A 152 13.28 15.01 12.32
CA ASP A 152 13.82 16.18 13.03
C ASP A 152 14.50 15.78 14.36
N GLU A 153 14.26 14.59 14.88
CA GLU A 153 14.86 14.06 16.13
C GLU A 153 16.18 13.31 15.88
N ASP A 154 16.51 13.00 14.66
CA ASP A 154 17.76 12.35 14.23
C ASP A 154 18.77 13.40 13.73
#